data_116bce2e50facdf075995b0fd3dd00bc
#
_entry.id   116bce2e50facdf075995b0fd3dd00bc
#
_cell.length_a   1.000
_cell.length_b   1.000
_cell.length_c   1.000
_cell.angle_alpha   90.00
_cell.angle_beta   90.00
_cell.angle_gamma   90.00
#
_symmetry.space_group_name_H-M   'P 1'
#
loop_
_entity.id
_entity.type
_entity.pdbx_description
1 polymer ?
#
loop_
_entity_poly.entity_id
_entity_poly.type
_entity_poly.pdbx_seq_one_letter_code
_entity_poly.pdbx_strand_id
1 'polypeptide(L)'
;MTMQSRILSPVTDPSRRTVVRGTLGVGAAALAAPLLTACGGGPSADPKTVTFGSNGADATPKSAYAALTSAFTKDSGLKVKTNTVDHDTFQKSISTYLQGTPDDVFTWFAGYRMQYFAKKGLARPLDDVWDTIGSGFSDAAKQLSKGEDGKYYFVPLYNYPWAVFYRKSVFKERGYEPPRTWSEFTALAKRMKKDGLSPIAAGYGGGDSWSILGAFDYLNLRANGYDFHMSLMRGEVSWTDRRTRRTLDLWRELSPYYQQGAGGRSWQDAAQSLLDKKSGMAVIGLFLGQQITDEKLRADIDFFAFPEIDAAHGQDTVEAPTDGFMLSRKPKNEKGAARLLEFLGSAQAENLYMGADPSNVAVHSAADTGSYNALQKKSAELIASAKHITQFGDRDSDPGFVSTVVLPGLAQWLGHPDDGSALLKKIESQRSRFFTA
;
A
#
# COMPACT_ATOMS: atom_id res chain seq x y z
N MET A 1 -27.55 -55.34 26.67
CA MET A 1 -27.72 -55.88 25.30
C MET A 1 -26.65 -55.22 24.45
N THR A 2 -25.53 -55.89 24.40
CA THR A 2 -24.85 -56.61 23.30
C THR A 2 -24.52 -55.71 22.10
N MET A 3 -23.24 -55.27 22.08
CA MET A 3 -22.14 -55.74 21.20
C MET A 3 -22.39 -55.59 19.69
N GLN A 4 -21.58 -54.81 18.98
CA GLN A 4 -20.56 -55.39 18.09
C GLN A 4 -19.60 -54.35 17.51
N SER A 5 -18.34 -54.59 17.82
CA SER A 5 -17.14 -54.00 17.22
C SER A 5 -16.93 -54.52 15.80
N ARG A 6 -16.43 -53.68 14.89
CA ARG A 6 -15.67 -54.15 13.71
C ARG A 6 -14.38 -53.34 13.53
N ILE A 7 -13.32 -54.08 13.76
CA ILE A 7 -11.93 -53.79 13.42
C ILE A 7 -11.76 -54.03 11.90
N LEU A 8 -11.10 -53.14 11.18
CA LEU A 8 -10.45 -53.48 9.93
C LEU A 8 -9.07 -52.84 9.87
N SER A 9 -8.14 -53.70 9.59
CA SER A 9 -6.69 -53.60 9.56
C SER A 9 -6.14 -52.85 8.30
N PRO A 10 -4.81 -52.58 8.25
CA PRO A 10 -4.18 -51.62 7.35
C PRO A 10 -3.81 -52.25 6.00
N VAL A 11 -3.74 -51.42 4.96
CA VAL A 11 -3.23 -51.81 3.63
C VAL A 11 -1.84 -51.19 3.43
N THR A 12 -0.93 -52.06 3.11
CA THR A 12 0.49 -51.94 2.87
C THR A 12 0.84 -51.25 1.55
N ASP A 13 1.95 -50.54 1.63
CA ASP A 13 2.79 -50.00 0.52
C ASP A 13 3.36 -51.14 -0.36
N PRO A 14 3.59 -50.91 -1.67
CA PRO A 14 4.74 -51.54 -2.31
C PRO A 14 5.64 -50.61 -3.08
N SER A 15 6.87 -50.51 -2.62
CA SER A 15 8.04 -50.17 -3.42
C SER A 15 8.36 -51.28 -4.43
N ARG A 16 8.75 -50.96 -5.66
CA ARG A 16 9.77 -51.72 -6.41
C ARG A 16 10.31 -50.97 -7.63
N ARG A 17 11.59 -50.78 -7.56
CA ARG A 17 12.49 -50.48 -8.67
C ARG A 17 12.48 -51.62 -9.68
N THR A 18 12.44 -51.35 -10.97
CA THR A 18 12.87 -52.29 -12.01
C THR A 18 13.86 -51.64 -12.96
N VAL A 19 15.07 -52.14 -12.89
CA VAL A 19 16.18 -51.88 -13.84
C VAL A 19 16.03 -52.89 -14.96
N VAL A 20 16.00 -52.43 -16.23
CA VAL A 20 16.19 -53.31 -17.37
C VAL A 20 17.40 -52.77 -18.14
N ARG A 21 18.46 -53.59 -18.16
CA ARG A 21 19.60 -53.58 -19.12
C ARG A 21 19.21 -54.39 -20.34
N GLY A 22 19.50 -53.85 -21.53
CA GLY A 22 19.37 -54.56 -22.79
C GLY A 22 20.29 -53.97 -23.86
N THR A 23 21.16 -54.78 -24.30
CA THR A 23 22.35 -54.82 -25.11
C THR A 23 22.32 -54.19 -26.50
N LEU A 24 23.48 -53.63 -26.85
CA LEU A 24 24.22 -53.41 -28.10
C LEU A 24 23.64 -53.97 -29.45
N GLY A 25 23.62 -53.05 -30.45
CA GLY A 25 23.58 -53.36 -31.88
C GLY A 25 24.27 -52.25 -32.66
N VAL A 26 25.41 -52.60 -33.29
CA VAL A 26 26.28 -51.78 -34.15
C VAL A 26 25.65 -51.60 -35.53
N GLY A 27 25.56 -50.36 -36.03
CA GLY A 27 25.21 -50.08 -37.42
C GLY A 27 25.71 -48.69 -37.84
N ALA A 28 26.82 -48.60 -38.47
CA ALA A 28 27.37 -47.37 -39.03
C ALA A 28 26.67 -47.00 -40.35
N ALA A 29 26.14 -45.79 -40.42
CA ALA A 29 25.85 -45.11 -41.68
C ALA A 29 26.07 -43.59 -41.47
N ALA A 30 27.14 -43.11 -42.08
CA ALA A 30 27.48 -41.70 -42.15
C ALA A 30 26.57 -40.98 -43.14
N LEU A 31 25.78 -40.04 -42.64
CA LEU A 31 25.17 -39.00 -43.45
C LEU A 31 25.40 -37.64 -42.77
N ALA A 32 26.11 -36.79 -43.48
CA ALA A 32 26.41 -35.42 -43.13
C ALA A 32 25.09 -34.62 -43.01
N ALA A 33 24.77 -34.18 -41.80
CA ALA A 33 23.73 -33.18 -41.58
C ALA A 33 24.39 -31.84 -41.19
N PRO A 34 23.94 -30.72 -41.73
CA PRO A 34 24.51 -29.41 -41.37
C PRO A 34 24.22 -29.11 -39.91
N LEU A 35 25.26 -28.70 -39.19
CA LEU A 35 25.16 -28.11 -37.83
C LEU A 35 24.32 -26.83 -37.91
N LEU A 36 23.02 -26.97 -37.71
CA LEU A 36 22.19 -25.86 -37.31
C LEU A 36 22.58 -25.49 -35.86
N THR A 37 23.39 -24.46 -35.75
CA THR A 37 23.60 -23.74 -34.52
C THR A 37 22.24 -23.23 -34.04
N ALA A 38 21.55 -24.00 -33.19
CA ALA A 38 20.45 -23.51 -32.40
C ALA A 38 21.04 -22.55 -31.37
N CYS A 39 21.20 -21.29 -31.76
CA CYS A 39 21.25 -20.20 -30.79
C CYS A 39 20.00 -20.30 -29.96
N GLY A 40 20.17 -20.62 -28.67
CA GLY A 40 19.12 -20.59 -27.65
C GLY A 40 18.58 -19.18 -27.49
N GLY A 41 17.73 -18.74 -28.42
CA GLY A 41 16.87 -17.59 -28.25
C GLY A 41 15.72 -18.02 -27.35
N GLY A 42 15.74 -17.60 -26.08
CA GLY A 42 14.50 -17.53 -25.30
C GLY A 42 13.46 -16.75 -26.11
N PRO A 43 12.15 -16.89 -25.81
CA PRO A 43 11.11 -16.23 -26.56
C PRO A 43 11.43 -14.73 -26.66
N SER A 44 11.72 -14.26 -27.88
CA SER A 44 12.02 -12.85 -28.14
C SER A 44 10.80 -12.03 -27.68
N ALA A 45 11.04 -11.06 -26.82
CA ALA A 45 9.98 -10.15 -26.37
C ALA A 45 9.32 -9.52 -27.61
N ASP A 46 7.99 -9.57 -27.68
CA ASP A 46 7.27 -8.90 -28.74
C ASP A 46 7.47 -7.39 -28.61
N PRO A 47 8.12 -6.71 -29.56
CA PRO A 47 8.40 -5.28 -29.46
C PRO A 47 7.14 -4.41 -29.48
N LYS A 48 5.99 -5.00 -29.81
CA LYS A 48 4.68 -4.33 -29.79
C LYS A 48 3.92 -4.51 -28.49
N THR A 49 4.47 -5.23 -27.53
CA THR A 49 3.80 -5.51 -26.25
C THR A 49 4.66 -5.01 -25.08
N VAL A 50 4.05 -4.30 -24.16
CA VAL A 50 4.60 -3.89 -22.85
C VAL A 50 3.86 -4.66 -21.77
N THR A 51 4.58 -5.19 -20.79
CA THR A 51 3.96 -5.86 -19.63
C THR A 51 3.82 -4.88 -18.47
N PHE A 52 2.67 -4.93 -17.78
CA PHE A 52 2.32 -4.04 -16.67
C PHE A 52 1.86 -4.85 -15.45
N GLY A 53 2.65 -4.79 -14.37
CA GLY A 53 2.32 -5.41 -13.09
C GLY A 53 1.50 -4.47 -12.23
N SER A 54 0.33 -4.88 -11.79
CA SER A 54 -0.59 -4.07 -11.00
C SER A 54 -0.96 -4.73 -9.67
N ASN A 55 -0.96 -3.97 -8.59
CA ASN A 55 -1.49 -4.36 -7.29
C ASN A 55 -2.96 -3.95 -7.08
N GLY A 56 -3.58 -3.30 -8.07
CA GLY A 56 -4.97 -2.84 -8.01
C GLY A 56 -5.95 -3.94 -8.41
N ALA A 57 -6.23 -4.89 -7.52
CA ALA A 57 -7.13 -6.01 -7.77
C ALA A 57 -8.60 -5.69 -7.50
N ASP A 58 -8.89 -4.75 -6.60
CA ASP A 58 -10.25 -4.29 -6.30
C ASP A 58 -10.91 -3.66 -7.53
N ALA A 59 -12.23 -3.73 -7.63
CA ALA A 59 -12.97 -3.37 -8.84
C ALA A 59 -12.66 -1.95 -9.36
N THR A 60 -12.62 -0.96 -8.47
CA THR A 60 -12.40 0.44 -8.83
C THR A 60 -10.98 0.69 -9.37
N PRO A 61 -9.88 0.39 -8.64
CA PRO A 61 -8.53 0.61 -9.17
C PRO A 61 -8.23 -0.28 -10.39
N LYS A 62 -8.76 -1.49 -10.45
CA LYS A 62 -8.62 -2.36 -11.63
C LYS A 62 -9.24 -1.71 -12.88
N SER A 63 -10.41 -1.12 -12.75
CA SER A 63 -11.07 -0.39 -13.84
C SER A 63 -10.28 0.86 -14.24
N ALA A 64 -9.73 1.60 -13.27
CA ALA A 64 -8.92 2.78 -13.52
C ALA A 64 -7.63 2.44 -14.29
N TYR A 65 -6.89 1.42 -13.87
CA TYR A 65 -5.71 0.96 -14.63
C TYR A 65 -6.07 0.42 -16.02
N ALA A 66 -7.22 -0.24 -16.18
CA ALA A 66 -7.69 -0.67 -17.49
C ALA A 66 -7.99 0.52 -18.43
N ALA A 67 -8.54 1.62 -17.91
CA ALA A 67 -8.75 2.85 -18.67
C ALA A 67 -7.42 3.45 -19.15
N LEU A 68 -6.40 3.53 -18.27
CA LEU A 68 -5.05 4.01 -18.61
C LEU A 68 -4.41 3.17 -19.72
N THR A 69 -4.37 1.86 -19.53
CA THR A 69 -3.72 0.95 -20.50
C THR A 69 -4.43 0.91 -21.84
N SER A 70 -5.76 1.07 -21.85
CA SER A 70 -6.56 1.18 -23.08
C SER A 70 -6.27 2.49 -23.82
N ALA A 71 -6.22 3.62 -23.11
CA ALA A 71 -5.88 4.93 -23.70
C ALA A 71 -4.46 4.91 -24.29
N PHE A 72 -3.47 4.43 -23.55
CA PHE A 72 -2.12 4.27 -24.05
C PHE A 72 -2.04 3.39 -25.30
N THR A 73 -2.75 2.25 -25.31
CA THR A 73 -2.76 1.36 -26.46
C THR A 73 -3.34 2.06 -27.71
N LYS A 74 -4.41 2.83 -27.52
CA LYS A 74 -5.03 3.60 -28.61
C LYS A 74 -4.09 4.66 -29.18
N ASP A 75 -3.37 5.38 -28.32
CA ASP A 75 -2.53 6.50 -28.72
C ASP A 75 -1.18 6.05 -29.28
N SER A 76 -0.59 4.98 -28.72
CA SER A 76 0.75 4.52 -29.08
C SER A 76 0.80 3.40 -30.11
N GLY A 77 -0.30 2.66 -30.29
CA GLY A 77 -0.33 1.40 -31.05
C GLY A 77 0.36 0.22 -30.37
N LEU A 78 0.91 0.40 -29.15
CA LEU A 78 1.52 -0.67 -28.37
C LEU A 78 0.45 -1.37 -27.52
N LYS A 79 0.53 -2.69 -27.45
CA LYS A 79 -0.35 -3.48 -26.55
C LYS A 79 0.20 -3.43 -25.12
N VAL A 80 -0.68 -3.31 -24.14
CA VAL A 80 -0.32 -3.49 -22.73
C VAL A 80 -0.91 -4.80 -22.22
N LYS A 81 -0.04 -5.70 -21.74
CA LYS A 81 -0.45 -6.92 -21.04
C LYS A 81 -0.39 -6.65 -19.54
N THR A 82 -1.55 -6.49 -18.91
CA THR A 82 -1.65 -6.26 -17.47
C THR A 82 -1.70 -7.58 -16.71
N ASN A 83 -0.84 -7.72 -15.71
CA ASN A 83 -0.82 -8.81 -14.73
C ASN A 83 -1.21 -8.22 -13.38
N THR A 84 -2.41 -8.57 -12.89
CA THR A 84 -2.94 -8.04 -11.61
C THR A 84 -2.82 -9.08 -10.52
N VAL A 85 -2.27 -8.66 -9.38
CA VAL A 85 -2.16 -9.44 -8.14
C VAL A 85 -2.81 -8.61 -7.03
N ASP A 86 -3.44 -9.25 -6.05
CA ASP A 86 -4.00 -8.52 -4.93
C ASP A 86 -2.91 -7.76 -4.15
N HIS A 87 -3.33 -6.65 -3.53
CA HIS A 87 -2.43 -5.69 -2.92
C HIS A 87 -1.47 -6.30 -1.88
N ASP A 88 -1.99 -7.13 -0.99
CA ASP A 88 -1.22 -7.75 0.09
C ASP A 88 -0.23 -8.80 -0.45
N THR A 89 -0.70 -9.68 -1.34
CA THR A 89 0.15 -10.66 -2.01
C THR A 89 1.26 -10.00 -2.82
N PHE A 90 0.95 -8.91 -3.56
CA PHE A 90 1.95 -8.18 -4.34
C PHE A 90 3.03 -7.59 -3.42
N GLN A 91 2.65 -6.95 -2.32
CA GLN A 91 3.59 -6.41 -1.34
C GLN A 91 4.48 -7.48 -0.71
N LYS A 92 3.89 -8.60 -0.28
CA LYS A 92 4.62 -9.70 0.34
C LYS A 92 5.59 -10.40 -0.62
N SER A 93 5.23 -10.51 -1.89
CA SER A 93 6.01 -11.19 -2.92
C SER A 93 6.96 -10.28 -3.68
N ILE A 94 6.96 -8.97 -3.48
CA ILE A 94 7.67 -7.98 -4.31
C ILE A 94 9.15 -8.29 -4.48
N SER A 95 9.85 -8.69 -3.42
CA SER A 95 11.28 -9.02 -3.49
C SER A 95 11.55 -10.19 -4.42
N THR A 96 10.74 -11.24 -4.36
CA THR A 96 10.83 -12.41 -5.24
C THR A 96 10.42 -12.06 -6.67
N TYR A 97 9.36 -11.27 -6.82
CA TYR A 97 8.89 -10.77 -8.11
C TYR A 97 9.97 -9.97 -8.84
N LEU A 98 10.62 -9.01 -8.17
CA LEU A 98 11.66 -8.17 -8.77
C LEU A 98 12.97 -8.92 -9.05
N GLN A 99 13.30 -9.96 -8.30
CA GLN A 99 14.47 -10.83 -8.55
C GLN A 99 14.22 -11.81 -9.69
N GLY A 100 12.98 -12.19 -9.93
CA GLY A 100 12.56 -13.11 -10.97
C GLY A 100 12.45 -12.47 -12.35
N THR A 101 11.29 -12.61 -12.97
CA THR A 101 10.91 -12.03 -14.27
C THR A 101 9.76 -11.04 -14.09
N PRO A 102 10.01 -9.87 -13.53
CA PRO A 102 8.97 -8.87 -13.32
C PRO A 102 8.41 -8.36 -14.66
N ASP A 103 7.25 -7.72 -14.59
CA ASP A 103 6.71 -6.95 -15.70
C ASP A 103 7.61 -5.76 -16.02
N ASP A 104 7.50 -5.20 -17.23
CA ASP A 104 8.34 -4.10 -17.67
C ASP A 104 8.15 -2.89 -16.76
N VAL A 105 6.89 -2.48 -16.56
CA VAL A 105 6.45 -1.42 -15.64
C VAL A 105 5.58 -2.04 -14.55
N PHE A 106 5.69 -1.56 -13.32
CA PHE A 106 4.86 -2.05 -12.23
C PHE A 106 4.44 -0.94 -11.27
N THR A 107 3.27 -1.12 -10.64
CA THR A 107 2.79 -0.21 -9.59
C THR A 107 3.64 -0.34 -8.34
N TRP A 108 3.97 0.78 -7.72
CA TRP A 108 4.67 0.81 -6.43
C TRP A 108 4.36 2.08 -5.64
N PHE A 109 5.06 2.24 -4.52
CA PHE A 109 4.91 3.31 -3.56
C PHE A 109 6.14 4.19 -3.53
N ALA A 110 5.96 5.48 -3.36
CA ALA A 110 7.04 6.43 -3.12
C ALA A 110 7.70 6.23 -1.73
N GLY A 111 8.72 7.02 -1.43
CA GLY A 111 9.40 7.02 -0.15
C GLY A 111 10.50 5.96 -0.02
N TYR A 112 10.83 5.59 1.21
CA TYR A 112 11.92 4.67 1.52
C TYR A 112 11.76 3.31 0.82
N ARG A 113 10.54 2.83 0.66
CA ARG A 113 10.27 1.56 -0.04
C ARG A 113 10.71 1.56 -1.49
N MET A 114 10.53 2.65 -2.21
CA MET A 114 11.07 2.80 -3.57
C MET A 114 12.61 2.83 -3.52
N GLN A 115 13.17 3.67 -2.65
CA GLN A 115 14.62 3.81 -2.48
C GLN A 115 15.30 2.50 -2.13
N TYR A 116 14.68 1.67 -1.29
CA TYR A 116 15.19 0.34 -0.93
C TYR A 116 15.40 -0.57 -2.15
N PHE A 117 14.44 -0.63 -3.08
CA PHE A 117 14.59 -1.45 -4.28
C PHE A 117 15.51 -0.82 -5.32
N ALA A 118 15.52 0.51 -5.44
CA ALA A 118 16.47 1.25 -6.27
C ALA A 118 17.92 0.97 -5.82
N LYS A 119 18.22 1.12 -4.54
CA LYS A 119 19.53 0.85 -3.93
C LYS A 119 20.00 -0.59 -4.15
N LYS A 120 19.09 -1.56 -4.17
CA LYS A 120 19.38 -2.97 -4.47
C LYS A 120 19.55 -3.27 -5.97
N GLY A 121 19.43 -2.27 -6.84
CA GLY A 121 19.51 -2.43 -8.29
C GLY A 121 18.39 -3.31 -8.87
N LEU A 122 17.22 -3.32 -8.22
CA LEU A 122 16.03 -4.08 -8.64
C LEU A 122 15.06 -3.24 -9.49
N ALA A 123 15.29 -1.94 -9.58
CA ALA A 123 14.63 -1.01 -10.48
C ALA A 123 15.67 -0.25 -11.32
N ARG A 124 15.26 0.30 -12.46
CA ARG A 124 16.11 1.16 -13.30
C ARG A 124 15.85 2.62 -13.07
N PRO A 125 16.89 3.48 -13.24
CA PRO A 125 16.70 4.92 -13.29
C PRO A 125 15.76 5.33 -14.44
N LEU A 126 15.07 6.45 -14.24
CA LEU A 126 14.06 7.04 -15.10
C LEU A 126 14.40 8.47 -15.52
N ASP A 127 15.69 8.86 -15.48
CA ASP A 127 16.09 10.25 -15.77
C ASP A 127 15.62 10.69 -17.16
N ASP A 128 15.75 9.85 -18.19
CA ASP A 128 15.27 10.14 -19.56
C ASP A 128 13.73 10.34 -19.61
N VAL A 129 12.96 9.61 -18.81
CA VAL A 129 11.50 9.79 -18.69
C VAL A 129 11.20 11.11 -18.00
N TRP A 130 11.95 11.43 -16.94
CA TRP A 130 11.78 12.68 -16.18
C TRP A 130 12.18 13.93 -16.97
N ASP A 131 13.08 13.83 -17.95
CA ASP A 131 13.36 14.91 -18.89
C ASP A 131 12.10 15.33 -19.68
N THR A 132 11.19 14.37 -19.93
CA THR A 132 9.92 14.61 -20.63
C THR A 132 8.82 15.11 -19.68
N ILE A 133 8.62 14.43 -18.53
CA ILE A 133 7.45 14.65 -17.67
C ILE A 133 7.71 15.67 -16.56
N GLY A 134 8.96 15.96 -16.23
CA GLY A 134 9.36 16.64 -14.98
C GLY A 134 8.79 18.05 -14.80
N SER A 135 8.45 18.76 -15.89
CA SER A 135 7.81 20.08 -15.80
C SER A 135 6.40 20.06 -15.19
N GLY A 136 5.75 18.88 -15.19
CA GLY A 136 4.41 18.68 -14.64
C GLY A 136 4.37 18.45 -13.13
N PHE A 137 5.51 18.31 -12.46
CA PHE A 137 5.59 17.93 -11.06
C PHE A 137 6.27 19.00 -10.19
N SER A 138 5.78 19.16 -8.96
CA SER A 138 6.38 20.02 -7.96
C SER A 138 7.76 19.49 -7.53
N ASP A 139 8.60 20.37 -6.94
CA ASP A 139 9.91 19.97 -6.43
C ASP A 139 9.81 18.89 -5.33
N ALA A 140 8.74 18.94 -4.53
CA ALA A 140 8.47 17.89 -3.54
C ALA A 140 8.20 16.52 -4.20
N ALA A 141 7.38 16.46 -5.24
CA ALA A 141 7.12 15.22 -6.00
C ALA A 141 8.39 14.71 -6.70
N LYS A 142 9.20 15.64 -7.27
CA LYS A 142 10.51 15.30 -7.85
C LYS A 142 11.44 14.70 -6.82
N GLN A 143 11.54 15.31 -5.64
CA GLN A 143 12.40 14.79 -4.57
C GLN A 143 11.95 13.43 -4.05
N LEU A 144 10.63 13.24 -3.92
CA LEU A 144 10.02 11.98 -3.49
C LEU A 144 10.26 10.83 -4.48
N SER A 145 10.51 11.15 -5.76
CA SER A 145 10.75 10.19 -6.85
C SER A 145 12.21 9.79 -7.01
N LYS A 146 13.13 10.35 -6.18
CA LYS A 146 14.57 10.10 -6.26
C LYS A 146 15.03 9.00 -5.32
N GLY A 147 16.00 8.22 -5.81
CA GLY A 147 16.83 7.34 -4.99
C GLY A 147 17.89 8.11 -4.20
N GLU A 148 18.60 7.40 -3.31
CA GLU A 148 19.71 7.98 -2.52
C GLU A 148 20.87 8.48 -3.42
N ASP A 149 20.99 7.94 -4.64
CA ASP A 149 21.97 8.35 -5.66
C ASP A 149 21.56 9.60 -6.45
N GLY A 150 20.42 10.21 -6.13
CA GLY A 150 19.87 11.40 -6.76
C GLY A 150 19.16 11.18 -8.09
N LYS A 151 19.17 9.96 -8.64
CA LYS A 151 18.46 9.59 -9.87
C LYS A 151 16.99 9.35 -9.62
N TYR A 152 16.17 9.52 -10.65
CA TYR A 152 14.75 9.22 -10.57
C TYR A 152 14.48 7.72 -10.73
N TYR A 153 13.56 7.17 -9.95
CA TYR A 153 13.15 5.76 -10.00
C TYR A 153 11.64 5.56 -9.97
N PHE A 154 10.88 6.64 -9.84
CA PHE A 154 9.44 6.59 -9.62
C PHE A 154 8.72 7.65 -10.45
N VAL A 155 7.57 7.28 -11.01
CA VAL A 155 6.62 8.20 -11.66
C VAL A 155 5.38 8.25 -10.79
N PRO A 156 5.08 9.37 -10.09
CA PRO A 156 3.90 9.48 -9.24
C PRO A 156 2.62 9.52 -10.08
N LEU A 157 1.51 9.03 -9.52
CA LEU A 157 0.19 9.05 -10.14
C LEU A 157 -0.86 9.77 -9.30
N TYR A 158 -0.92 9.50 -8.00
CA TYR A 158 -1.89 10.11 -7.10
C TYR A 158 -1.44 10.09 -5.64
N ASN A 159 -2.08 10.96 -4.85
CA ASN A 159 -2.03 10.95 -3.40
C ASN A 159 -3.41 10.58 -2.82
N TYR A 160 -3.42 10.08 -1.57
CA TYR A 160 -4.64 9.88 -0.81
C TYR A 160 -4.38 10.16 0.68
N PRO A 161 -4.87 11.30 1.21
CA PRO A 161 -4.63 11.60 2.61
C PRO A 161 -5.39 10.65 3.52
N TRP A 162 -4.76 10.30 4.63
CA TRP A 162 -5.41 9.66 5.75
C TRP A 162 -6.05 10.71 6.66
N ALA A 163 -7.21 10.38 7.20
CA ALA A 163 -7.97 11.27 8.07
C ALA A 163 -8.95 10.47 8.93
N VAL A 164 -9.75 11.14 9.72
CA VAL A 164 -10.86 10.53 10.45
C VAL A 164 -12.15 10.75 9.67
N PHE A 165 -12.59 9.70 8.96
CA PHE A 165 -13.80 9.74 8.15
C PHE A 165 -15.04 9.48 8.99
N TYR A 166 -16.15 10.11 8.61
CA TYR A 166 -17.46 9.96 9.25
C TYR A 166 -18.61 10.20 8.27
N ARG A 167 -19.83 9.83 8.67
CA ARG A 167 -21.04 10.18 7.92
C ARG A 167 -21.68 11.45 8.46
N LYS A 168 -21.88 12.46 7.61
CA LYS A 168 -22.52 13.74 7.98
C LYS A 168 -23.92 13.52 8.53
N SER A 169 -24.70 12.60 7.92
CA SER A 169 -26.04 12.27 8.38
C SER A 169 -26.06 11.71 9.81
N VAL A 170 -25.10 10.84 10.18
CA VAL A 170 -25.00 10.28 11.54
C VAL A 170 -24.62 11.35 12.54
N PHE A 171 -23.65 12.20 12.20
CA PHE A 171 -23.22 13.30 13.08
C PHE A 171 -24.37 14.26 13.33
N LYS A 172 -25.08 14.68 12.27
CA LYS A 172 -26.25 15.56 12.38
C LYS A 172 -27.38 14.95 13.22
N GLU A 173 -27.73 13.68 12.94
CA GLU A 173 -28.81 12.97 13.63
C GLU A 173 -28.55 12.83 15.14
N ARG A 174 -27.27 12.57 15.50
CA ARG A 174 -26.84 12.33 16.88
C ARG A 174 -26.33 13.59 17.59
N GLY A 175 -26.23 14.72 16.88
CA GLY A 175 -25.66 15.96 17.40
C GLY A 175 -24.21 15.81 17.80
N TYR A 176 -23.43 15.08 16.98
CA TYR A 176 -21.98 14.97 17.10
C TYR A 176 -21.32 16.10 16.32
N GLU A 177 -20.17 16.57 16.82
CA GLU A 177 -19.34 17.57 16.15
C GLU A 177 -17.93 17.01 15.90
N PRO A 178 -17.29 17.35 14.76
CA PRO A 178 -15.91 16.96 14.49
C PRO A 178 -14.94 17.51 15.54
N PRO A 179 -14.20 16.65 16.26
CA PRO A 179 -13.29 17.08 17.31
C PRO A 179 -11.99 17.66 16.71
N ARG A 180 -11.40 18.61 17.40
CA ARG A 180 -10.10 19.21 17.04
C ARG A 180 -8.96 18.75 17.93
N THR A 181 -9.27 18.39 19.18
CA THR A 181 -8.30 17.97 20.19
C THR A 181 -8.50 16.51 20.58
N TRP A 182 -7.47 15.91 21.15
CA TRP A 182 -7.50 14.55 21.68
C TRP A 182 -8.61 14.38 22.76
N SER A 183 -8.74 15.35 23.64
CA SER A 183 -9.76 15.32 24.69
C SER A 183 -11.17 15.29 24.10
N GLU A 184 -11.45 16.11 23.07
CA GLU A 184 -12.74 16.11 22.38
C GLU A 184 -12.97 14.80 21.62
N PHE A 185 -11.93 14.23 21.00
CA PHE A 185 -12.01 12.98 20.25
C PHE A 185 -12.36 11.81 21.15
N THR A 186 -11.65 11.67 22.28
CA THR A 186 -11.92 10.60 23.25
C THR A 186 -13.28 10.77 23.92
N ALA A 187 -13.70 12.02 24.21
CA ALA A 187 -15.03 12.32 24.72
C ALA A 187 -16.12 11.94 23.72
N LEU A 188 -15.93 12.25 22.43
CA LEU A 188 -16.84 11.85 21.35
C LEU A 188 -16.93 10.32 21.23
N ALA A 189 -15.80 9.62 21.21
CA ALA A 189 -15.76 8.15 21.16
C ALA A 189 -16.51 7.53 22.35
N LYS A 190 -16.30 8.07 23.56
CA LYS A 190 -17.04 7.65 24.77
C LYS A 190 -18.56 7.87 24.65
N ARG A 191 -18.96 9.02 24.09
CA ARG A 191 -20.38 9.35 23.85
C ARG A 191 -20.99 8.38 22.83
N MET A 192 -20.33 8.14 21.69
CA MET A 192 -20.77 7.19 20.66
C MET A 192 -20.99 5.79 21.25
N LYS A 193 -20.04 5.31 22.08
CA LYS A 193 -20.16 4.02 22.78
C LYS A 193 -21.38 3.97 23.70
N LYS A 194 -21.63 5.05 24.45
CA LYS A 194 -22.82 5.18 25.31
C LYS A 194 -24.12 5.18 24.50
N ASP A 195 -24.11 5.79 23.31
CA ASP A 195 -25.25 5.87 22.40
C ASP A 195 -25.47 4.56 21.60
N GLY A 196 -24.69 3.48 21.91
CA GLY A 196 -24.82 2.16 21.30
C GLY A 196 -24.18 2.03 19.91
N LEU A 197 -23.36 3.03 19.51
CA LEU A 197 -22.64 3.01 18.23
C LEU A 197 -21.20 2.50 18.47
N SER A 198 -20.67 1.70 17.54
CA SER A 198 -19.24 1.42 17.55
C SER A 198 -18.47 2.72 17.23
N PRO A 199 -17.62 3.24 18.13
CA PRO A 199 -17.04 4.56 17.89
C PRO A 199 -16.11 4.61 16.69
N ILE A 200 -15.22 3.62 16.53
CA ILE A 200 -14.20 3.60 15.51
C ILE A 200 -14.22 2.25 14.77
N ALA A 201 -14.52 2.28 13.48
CA ALA A 201 -14.35 1.15 12.59
C ALA A 201 -12.87 0.85 12.43
N ALA A 202 -12.50 -0.42 12.53
CA ALA A 202 -11.15 -0.90 12.30
C ALA A 202 -11.19 -2.33 11.74
N GLY A 203 -10.25 -2.64 10.87
CA GLY A 203 -10.09 -3.98 10.29
C GLY A 203 -8.62 -4.18 9.91
N TYR A 204 -7.95 -5.13 10.59
CA TYR A 204 -6.53 -5.42 10.40
C TYR A 204 -6.23 -6.92 10.35
N GLY A 205 -7.24 -7.73 10.03
CA GLY A 205 -7.11 -9.17 9.78
C GLY A 205 -6.82 -9.51 8.33
N GLY A 206 -6.54 -10.77 8.06
CA GLY A 206 -6.48 -11.30 6.69
C GLY A 206 -5.37 -10.76 5.78
N GLY A 207 -4.41 -10.02 6.31
CA GLY A 207 -3.36 -9.37 5.51
C GLY A 207 -3.37 -7.85 5.65
N ASP A 208 -4.46 -7.28 6.18
CA ASP A 208 -4.66 -5.84 6.30
C ASP A 208 -4.04 -5.23 7.58
N SER A 209 -3.06 -5.92 8.21
CA SER A 209 -2.39 -5.40 9.41
C SER A 209 -1.73 -4.02 9.19
N TRP A 210 -1.42 -3.68 7.94
CA TRP A 210 -0.93 -2.35 7.59
C TRP A 210 -1.90 -1.22 7.98
N SER A 211 -3.21 -1.47 7.96
CA SER A 211 -4.23 -0.44 8.24
C SER A 211 -4.13 0.18 9.63
N ILE A 212 -3.52 -0.52 10.61
CA ILE A 212 -3.33 0.03 11.96
C ILE A 212 -2.28 1.12 12.02
N LEU A 213 -1.36 1.19 11.03
CA LEU A 213 -0.33 2.21 11.01
C LEU A 213 -0.91 3.62 10.91
N GLY A 214 -2.01 3.83 10.18
CA GLY A 214 -2.61 5.16 10.12
C GLY A 214 -2.98 5.74 11.49
N ALA A 215 -3.42 4.90 12.43
CA ALA A 215 -3.64 5.34 13.81
C ALA A 215 -2.32 5.51 14.58
N PHE A 216 -1.39 4.56 14.45
CA PHE A 216 -0.08 4.64 15.11
C PHE A 216 0.70 5.87 14.67
N ASP A 217 0.76 6.10 13.36
CA ASP A 217 1.52 7.20 12.77
C ASP A 217 0.96 8.54 13.23
N TYR A 218 -0.36 8.75 13.14
CA TYR A 218 -0.96 9.98 13.63
C TYR A 218 -0.80 10.19 15.14
N LEU A 219 -0.94 9.15 15.95
CA LEU A 219 -0.68 9.26 17.39
C LEU A 219 0.78 9.69 17.65
N ASN A 220 1.73 9.11 16.92
CA ASN A 220 3.14 9.46 17.04
C ASN A 220 3.43 10.89 16.53
N LEU A 221 2.91 11.24 15.36
CA LEU A 221 3.07 12.56 14.75
C LEU A 221 2.48 13.67 15.63
N ARG A 222 1.28 13.47 16.18
CA ARG A 222 0.59 14.46 17.03
C ARG A 222 1.18 14.58 18.43
N ALA A 223 1.77 13.49 18.97
CA ALA A 223 2.34 13.48 20.30
C ALA A 223 3.83 13.87 20.32
N ASN A 224 4.58 13.57 19.26
CA ASN A 224 6.04 13.62 19.26
C ASN A 224 6.64 14.41 18.09
N GLY A 225 5.83 14.80 17.11
CA GLY A 225 6.22 15.59 15.93
C GLY A 225 6.82 14.80 14.78
N TYR A 226 6.92 15.48 13.64
CA TYR A 226 7.40 14.92 12.37
C TYR A 226 8.81 14.36 12.46
N ASP A 227 9.77 15.14 12.98
CA ASP A 227 11.19 14.74 13.00
C ASP A 227 11.41 13.46 13.82
N PHE A 228 10.73 13.35 14.96
CA PHE A 228 10.81 12.13 15.76
C PHE A 228 10.20 10.93 15.04
N HIS A 229 9.03 11.12 14.44
CA HIS A 229 8.36 10.05 13.70
C HIS A 229 9.25 9.54 12.57
N MET A 230 9.80 10.44 11.74
CA MET A 230 10.68 10.05 10.64
C MET A 230 11.97 9.37 11.12
N SER A 231 12.58 9.87 12.19
CA SER A 231 13.77 9.23 12.77
C SER A 231 13.46 7.83 13.33
N LEU A 232 12.26 7.62 13.90
CA LEU A 232 11.82 6.29 14.34
C LEU A 232 11.63 5.34 13.16
N MET A 233 10.98 5.80 12.08
CA MET A 233 10.75 5.00 10.88
C MET A 233 12.06 4.63 10.18
N ARG A 234 13.02 5.52 10.15
CA ARG A 234 14.36 5.30 9.57
C ARG A 234 15.30 4.49 10.45
N GLY A 235 14.87 4.08 11.64
CA GLY A 235 15.71 3.34 12.59
C GLY A 235 16.83 4.15 13.21
N GLU A 236 16.76 5.47 13.19
CA GLU A 236 17.76 6.39 13.76
C GLU A 236 17.61 6.54 15.28
N VAL A 237 16.41 6.30 15.79
CA VAL A 237 16.10 6.32 17.23
C VAL A 237 15.58 4.97 17.69
N SER A 238 15.75 4.71 18.99
CA SER A 238 15.31 3.44 19.59
C SER A 238 13.78 3.35 19.70
N TRP A 239 13.21 2.19 19.39
CA TRP A 239 11.80 1.90 19.64
C TRP A 239 11.46 1.89 21.14
N THR A 240 12.46 1.74 22.03
CA THR A 240 12.27 1.84 23.49
C THR A 240 12.31 3.28 24.02
N ASP A 241 12.44 4.29 23.15
CA ASP A 241 12.34 5.69 23.52
C ASP A 241 11.02 5.97 24.24
N ARG A 242 11.06 6.85 25.25
CA ARG A 242 9.87 7.25 26.04
C ARG A 242 8.75 7.84 25.18
N ARG A 243 9.09 8.47 24.06
CA ARG A 243 8.12 9.05 23.10
C ARG A 243 7.34 7.96 22.38
N THR A 244 7.99 6.88 21.95
CA THR A 244 7.31 5.72 21.37
C THR A 244 6.38 5.05 22.38
N ARG A 245 6.79 4.97 23.65
CA ARG A 245 5.92 4.51 24.73
C ARG A 245 4.69 5.40 24.89
N ARG A 246 4.87 6.73 24.89
CA ARG A 246 3.74 7.69 24.93
C ARG A 246 2.73 7.42 23.81
N THR A 247 3.21 7.10 22.61
CA THR A 247 2.34 6.71 21.48
C THR A 247 1.50 5.48 21.80
N LEU A 248 2.11 4.43 22.37
CA LEU A 248 1.37 3.22 22.76
C LEU A 248 0.40 3.48 23.93
N ASP A 249 0.74 4.34 24.89
CA ASP A 249 -0.16 4.71 25.99
C ASP A 249 -1.42 5.40 25.46
N LEU A 250 -1.28 6.35 24.51
CA LEU A 250 -2.40 7.00 23.82
C LEU A 250 -3.23 6.00 23.01
N TRP A 251 -2.55 5.06 22.35
CA TRP A 251 -3.26 4.04 21.56
C TRP A 251 -4.02 3.05 22.46
N ARG A 252 -3.46 2.71 23.61
CA ARG A 252 -4.14 1.91 24.64
C ARG A 252 -5.39 2.62 25.16
N GLU A 253 -5.34 3.94 25.33
CA GLU A 253 -6.53 4.76 25.70
C GLU A 253 -7.60 4.71 24.60
N LEU A 254 -7.22 4.66 23.33
CA LEU A 254 -8.12 4.61 22.17
C LEU A 254 -8.69 3.21 21.91
N SER A 255 -7.93 2.15 22.19
CA SER A 255 -8.26 0.77 21.83
C SER A 255 -9.63 0.26 22.29
N PRO A 256 -10.19 0.66 23.46
CA PRO A 256 -11.54 0.25 23.89
C PRO A 256 -12.69 0.78 23.02
N TYR A 257 -12.39 1.70 22.10
CA TYR A 257 -13.35 2.33 21.20
C TYR A 257 -13.32 1.73 19.79
N TYR A 258 -12.40 0.81 19.50
CA TYR A 258 -12.40 0.08 18.26
C TYR A 258 -13.57 -0.89 18.16
N GLN A 259 -14.03 -1.10 16.94
CA GLN A 259 -15.04 -2.09 16.63
C GLN A 259 -14.61 -3.50 17.10
N GLN A 260 -15.51 -4.18 17.76
CA GLN A 260 -15.26 -5.53 18.27
C GLN A 260 -14.89 -6.48 17.10
N GLY A 261 -13.85 -7.29 17.30
CA GLY A 261 -13.37 -8.26 16.30
C GLY A 261 -12.56 -7.62 15.15
N ALA A 262 -12.04 -6.42 15.34
CA ALA A 262 -11.23 -5.71 14.33
C ALA A 262 -10.04 -6.55 13.79
N GLY A 263 -9.40 -7.37 14.63
CA GLY A 263 -8.30 -8.25 14.22
C GLY A 263 -8.68 -9.40 13.28
N GLY A 264 -9.99 -9.66 13.09
CA GLY A 264 -10.50 -10.65 12.14
C GLY A 264 -11.22 -10.05 10.93
N ARG A 265 -11.25 -8.70 10.81
CA ARG A 265 -11.92 -7.99 9.72
C ARG A 265 -10.90 -7.44 8.72
N SER A 266 -11.32 -7.33 7.47
CA SER A 266 -10.57 -6.59 6.44
C SER A 266 -10.78 -5.07 6.62
N TRP A 267 -9.95 -4.26 5.93
CA TRP A 267 -10.18 -2.82 5.86
C TRP A 267 -11.51 -2.48 5.13
N GLN A 268 -11.90 -3.32 4.15
CA GLN A 268 -13.19 -3.17 3.46
C GLN A 268 -14.36 -3.40 4.42
N ASP A 269 -14.27 -4.40 5.33
CA ASP A 269 -15.30 -4.61 6.36
C ASP A 269 -15.41 -3.42 7.31
N ALA A 270 -14.26 -2.80 7.67
CA ALA A 270 -14.25 -1.59 8.48
C ALA A 270 -14.90 -0.41 7.74
N ALA A 271 -14.53 -0.21 6.47
CA ALA A 271 -15.14 0.79 5.62
C ALA A 271 -16.66 0.58 5.53
N GLN A 272 -17.10 -0.65 5.24
CA GLN A 272 -18.52 -0.98 5.14
C GLN A 272 -19.27 -0.74 6.46
N SER A 273 -18.64 -0.99 7.60
CA SER A 273 -19.24 -0.70 8.92
C SER A 273 -19.55 0.79 9.10
N LEU A 274 -18.66 1.68 8.63
CA LEU A 274 -18.92 3.12 8.61
C LEU A 274 -20.05 3.47 7.62
N LEU A 275 -19.99 2.92 6.41
CA LEU A 275 -20.99 3.17 5.37
C LEU A 275 -22.38 2.69 5.77
N ASP A 276 -22.50 1.61 6.55
CA ASP A 276 -23.75 1.04 7.07
C ASP A 276 -24.25 1.76 8.36
N LYS A 277 -23.58 2.82 8.82
CA LYS A 277 -23.90 3.50 10.08
C LYS A 277 -23.75 2.62 11.34
N LYS A 278 -22.99 1.52 11.25
CA LYS A 278 -22.67 0.63 12.39
C LYS A 278 -21.53 1.19 13.23
N SER A 279 -20.68 2.01 12.62
CA SER A 279 -19.59 2.72 13.28
C SER A 279 -19.70 4.23 13.05
N GLY A 280 -19.21 5.02 14.01
CA GLY A 280 -19.28 6.47 13.98
C GLY A 280 -18.19 7.12 13.17
N MET A 281 -16.96 6.57 13.26
CA MET A 281 -15.74 7.11 12.64
C MET A 281 -14.86 5.98 12.10
N ALA A 282 -13.93 6.32 11.20
CA ALA A 282 -12.84 5.42 10.75
C ALA A 282 -11.57 6.25 10.52
N VAL A 283 -10.42 5.80 11.06
CA VAL A 283 -9.10 6.32 10.69
C VAL A 283 -8.63 5.54 9.47
N ILE A 284 -8.70 6.14 8.30
CA ILE A 284 -8.47 5.46 7.03
C ILE A 284 -8.04 6.46 5.95
N GLY A 285 -7.48 5.98 4.85
CA GLY A 285 -7.16 6.82 3.68
C GLY A 285 -8.39 7.14 2.82
N LEU A 286 -8.27 8.15 1.97
CA LEU A 286 -9.32 8.57 1.03
C LEU A 286 -9.83 7.43 0.14
N PHE A 287 -9.04 6.36 -0.03
CA PHE A 287 -9.44 5.14 -0.76
C PHE A 287 -10.68 4.43 -0.16
N LEU A 288 -11.14 4.83 1.03
CA LEU A 288 -12.49 4.47 1.52
C LEU A 288 -13.55 4.67 0.42
N GLY A 289 -13.39 5.72 -0.38
CA GLY A 289 -14.29 6.05 -1.47
C GLY A 289 -14.41 4.97 -2.56
N GLN A 290 -13.46 4.04 -2.67
CA GLN A 290 -13.53 2.89 -3.59
C GLN A 290 -14.65 1.90 -3.23
N GLN A 291 -15.12 1.92 -1.98
CA GLN A 291 -16.24 1.11 -1.50
C GLN A 291 -17.59 1.80 -1.72
N ILE A 292 -17.60 2.99 -2.35
CA ILE A 292 -18.82 3.80 -2.52
C ILE A 292 -19.18 3.88 -4.00
N THR A 293 -20.25 3.23 -4.38
CA THR A 293 -20.82 3.29 -5.75
C THR A 293 -21.98 4.26 -5.89
N ASP A 294 -22.64 4.64 -4.79
CA ASP A 294 -23.77 5.57 -4.75
C ASP A 294 -23.31 7.01 -4.48
N GLU A 295 -23.64 7.94 -5.36
CA GLU A 295 -23.20 9.33 -5.25
C GLU A 295 -23.86 10.07 -4.06
N LYS A 296 -25.06 9.68 -3.62
CA LYS A 296 -25.69 10.28 -2.42
C LYS A 296 -24.94 9.81 -1.16
N LEU A 297 -24.53 8.54 -1.16
CA LEU A 297 -23.69 8.02 -0.08
C LEU A 297 -22.31 8.72 -0.07
N ARG A 298 -21.69 8.89 -1.24
CA ARG A 298 -20.44 9.64 -1.36
C ARG A 298 -20.57 11.07 -0.84
N ALA A 299 -21.66 11.74 -1.18
CA ALA A 299 -21.95 13.09 -0.69
C ALA A 299 -22.22 13.17 0.83
N ASP A 300 -22.59 12.06 1.47
CA ASP A 300 -22.81 11.98 2.92
C ASP A 300 -21.52 11.72 3.73
N ILE A 301 -20.45 11.27 3.06
CA ILE A 301 -19.15 11.06 3.72
C ILE A 301 -18.41 12.40 3.82
N ASP A 302 -17.73 12.58 4.94
CA ASP A 302 -16.80 13.68 5.18
C ASP A 302 -15.67 13.19 6.09
N PHE A 303 -14.66 14.02 6.31
CA PHE A 303 -13.58 13.73 7.24
C PHE A 303 -13.15 14.98 8.01
N PHE A 304 -12.44 14.78 9.09
CA PHE A 304 -11.65 15.80 9.77
C PHE A 304 -10.22 15.31 9.97
N ALA A 305 -9.27 16.25 10.06
CA ALA A 305 -7.88 15.93 10.33
C ALA A 305 -7.75 15.22 11.67
N PHE A 306 -6.82 14.25 11.78
CA PHE A 306 -6.60 13.56 13.06
C PHE A 306 -6.31 14.61 14.15
N PRO A 307 -6.99 14.52 15.32
CA PRO A 307 -6.98 15.58 16.34
C PRO A 307 -5.60 15.89 16.90
N GLU A 308 -5.41 17.14 17.31
CA GLU A 308 -4.21 17.59 18.01
C GLU A 308 -4.08 16.89 19.37
N ILE A 309 -2.85 16.43 19.70
CA ILE A 309 -2.50 15.84 21.00
C ILE A 309 -1.58 16.78 21.77
N ASP A 310 -0.60 17.34 21.09
CA ASP A 310 0.37 18.29 21.66
C ASP A 310 0.40 19.55 20.77
N ALA A 311 0.08 20.70 21.37
CA ALA A 311 0.01 21.96 20.66
C ALA A 311 1.33 22.39 19.99
N ALA A 312 2.47 21.87 20.48
CA ALA A 312 3.78 22.10 19.87
C ALA A 312 3.88 21.49 18.45
N HIS A 313 3.08 20.46 18.15
CA HIS A 313 3.05 19.78 16.87
C HIS A 313 1.75 20.02 16.09
N GLY A 314 0.68 20.39 16.78
CA GLY A 314 -0.62 20.72 16.19
C GLY A 314 -1.12 19.66 15.20
N GLN A 315 -1.59 20.13 14.05
CA GLN A 315 -2.03 19.31 12.91
C GLN A 315 -1.18 19.60 11.65
N ASP A 316 0.07 20.04 11.82
CA ASP A 316 0.94 20.50 10.74
C ASP A 316 1.46 19.40 9.81
N THR A 317 1.35 18.15 10.20
CA THR A 317 1.75 16.98 9.40
C THR A 317 0.53 16.21 8.90
N VAL A 318 0.52 15.88 7.62
CA VAL A 318 -0.51 15.04 6.98
C VAL A 318 0.14 13.78 6.45
N GLU A 319 -0.48 12.67 6.70
CA GLU A 319 -0.15 11.40 6.08
C GLU A 319 -0.88 11.31 4.73
N ALA A 320 -0.11 11.49 3.66
CA ALA A 320 -0.64 11.51 2.30
C ALA A 320 0.26 10.71 1.36
N PRO A 321 0.17 9.38 1.43
CA PRO A 321 0.97 8.50 0.59
C PRO A 321 0.80 8.78 -0.89
N THR A 322 1.89 8.56 -1.65
CA THR A 322 1.93 8.69 -3.11
C THR A 322 2.14 7.33 -3.74
N ASP A 323 1.20 6.92 -4.58
CA ASP A 323 1.32 5.72 -5.41
C ASP A 323 1.67 6.11 -6.85
N GLY A 324 2.34 5.19 -7.55
CA GLY A 324 2.78 5.41 -8.92
C GLY A 324 3.49 4.19 -9.50
N PHE A 325 4.52 4.41 -10.29
CA PHE A 325 5.10 3.39 -11.14
C PHE A 325 6.63 3.35 -11.07
N MET A 326 7.17 2.17 -11.24
CA MET A 326 8.61 1.92 -11.40
C MET A 326 8.89 1.13 -12.67
N LEU A 327 10.12 1.23 -13.18
CA LEU A 327 10.66 0.44 -14.27
C LEU A 327 11.45 -0.73 -13.70
N SER A 328 11.17 -1.95 -14.17
CA SER A 328 11.92 -3.12 -13.73
C SER A 328 13.39 -3.07 -14.17
N ARG A 329 14.25 -3.80 -13.46
CA ARG A 329 15.69 -3.86 -13.74
C ARG A 329 16.01 -4.27 -15.18
N LYS A 330 15.23 -5.19 -15.74
CA LYS A 330 15.43 -5.79 -17.08
C LYS A 330 14.10 -5.83 -17.84
N PRO A 331 13.58 -4.67 -18.27
CA PRO A 331 12.36 -4.65 -19.06
C PRO A 331 12.57 -5.39 -20.38
N LYS A 332 11.58 -6.16 -20.80
CA LYS A 332 11.62 -6.92 -22.06
C LYS A 332 11.44 -6.00 -23.27
N ASN A 333 10.64 -4.94 -23.10
CA ASN A 333 10.42 -3.90 -24.09
C ASN A 333 10.75 -2.53 -23.48
N GLU A 334 12.04 -2.19 -23.42
CA GLU A 334 12.54 -0.98 -22.77
C GLU A 334 11.94 0.31 -23.37
N LYS A 335 11.93 0.41 -24.71
CA LYS A 335 11.39 1.59 -25.40
C LYS A 335 9.88 1.73 -25.20
N GLY A 336 9.15 0.62 -25.24
CA GLY A 336 7.70 0.62 -24.96
C GLY A 336 7.41 0.97 -23.51
N ALA A 337 8.20 0.48 -22.56
CA ALA A 337 8.07 0.78 -21.15
C ALA A 337 8.33 2.27 -20.82
N ALA A 338 9.38 2.86 -21.44
CA ALA A 338 9.62 4.30 -21.28
C ALA A 338 8.44 5.15 -21.79
N ARG A 339 7.91 4.85 -22.99
CA ARG A 339 6.71 5.51 -23.52
C ARG A 339 5.47 5.33 -22.65
N LEU A 340 5.30 4.13 -22.04
CA LEU A 340 4.21 3.90 -21.11
C LEU A 340 4.38 4.77 -19.86
N LEU A 341 5.57 4.87 -19.30
CA LEU A 341 5.87 5.72 -18.13
C LEU A 341 5.71 7.22 -18.43
N GLU A 342 6.12 7.69 -19.61
CA GLU A 342 5.86 9.07 -20.06
C GLU A 342 4.36 9.37 -20.11
N PHE A 343 3.56 8.46 -20.68
CA PHE A 343 2.10 8.58 -20.69
C PHE A 343 1.54 8.57 -19.27
N LEU A 344 1.94 7.60 -18.42
CA LEU A 344 1.46 7.47 -17.04
C LEU A 344 1.81 8.68 -16.17
N GLY A 345 2.90 9.38 -16.46
CA GLY A 345 3.31 10.64 -15.80
C GLY A 345 2.69 11.90 -16.41
N SER A 346 1.64 11.80 -17.22
CA SER A 346 0.97 12.93 -17.84
C SER A 346 -0.31 13.34 -17.11
N ALA A 347 -0.71 14.61 -17.24
CA ALA A 347 -2.01 15.09 -16.75
C ALA A 347 -3.19 14.31 -17.34
N GLN A 348 -3.08 13.87 -18.60
CA GLN A 348 -4.11 13.05 -19.25
C GLN A 348 -4.31 11.73 -18.51
N ALA A 349 -3.23 11.05 -18.15
CA ALA A 349 -3.31 9.79 -17.41
C ALA A 349 -3.92 9.98 -16.02
N GLU A 350 -3.48 11.01 -15.28
CA GLU A 350 -4.07 11.31 -13.98
C GLU A 350 -5.57 11.65 -14.08
N ASN A 351 -5.98 12.47 -15.05
CA ASN A 351 -7.38 12.79 -15.28
C ASN A 351 -8.23 11.55 -15.59
N LEU A 352 -7.72 10.63 -16.42
CA LEU A 352 -8.38 9.36 -16.71
C LEU A 352 -8.52 8.49 -15.45
N TYR A 353 -7.45 8.43 -14.65
CA TYR A 353 -7.48 7.66 -13.40
C TYR A 353 -8.47 8.25 -12.41
N MET A 354 -8.41 9.57 -12.15
CA MET A 354 -9.33 10.25 -11.22
C MET A 354 -10.78 10.16 -11.67
N GLY A 355 -11.05 10.14 -12.97
CA GLY A 355 -12.40 9.93 -13.52
C GLY A 355 -12.95 8.54 -13.26
N ALA A 356 -12.09 7.52 -13.20
CA ALA A 356 -12.48 6.14 -12.92
C ALA A 356 -12.42 5.79 -11.43
N ASP A 357 -11.51 6.41 -10.66
CA ASP A 357 -11.36 6.27 -9.20
C ASP A 357 -11.33 7.65 -8.52
N PRO A 358 -12.48 8.23 -8.20
CA PRO A 358 -12.59 9.55 -7.56
C PRO A 358 -12.25 9.53 -6.06
N SER A 359 -11.39 8.61 -5.64
CA SER A 359 -10.95 8.41 -4.25
C SER A 359 -9.47 8.75 -4.08
N ASN A 360 -8.93 9.58 -4.97
CA ASN A 360 -7.53 9.99 -4.99
C ASN A 360 -7.41 11.46 -5.42
N VAL A 361 -6.25 12.04 -5.20
CA VAL A 361 -5.91 13.42 -5.59
C VAL A 361 -4.70 13.35 -6.53
N ALA A 362 -4.79 14.02 -7.67
CA ALA A 362 -3.73 14.08 -8.66
C ALA A 362 -2.47 14.78 -8.12
N VAL A 363 -1.30 14.39 -8.64
CA VAL A 363 0.00 14.96 -8.29
C VAL A 363 0.50 15.94 -9.38
N HIS A 364 0.10 15.71 -10.63
CA HIS A 364 0.51 16.53 -11.76
C HIS A 364 -0.16 17.91 -11.73
N SER A 365 0.62 18.97 -11.85
CA SER A 365 0.16 20.38 -11.72
C SER A 365 -0.89 20.82 -12.75
N ALA A 366 -0.94 20.16 -13.91
CA ALA A 366 -1.92 20.42 -14.97
C ALA A 366 -3.11 19.44 -14.97
N ALA A 367 -3.27 18.63 -13.92
CA ALA A 367 -4.44 17.77 -13.79
C ALA A 367 -5.72 18.60 -13.59
N ASP A 368 -6.84 18.13 -14.15
CA ASP A 368 -8.13 18.79 -14.02
C ASP A 368 -8.75 18.56 -12.64
N THR A 369 -8.58 19.53 -11.76
CA THR A 369 -9.18 19.55 -10.42
C THR A 369 -10.61 20.12 -10.41
N GLY A 370 -11.10 20.64 -11.53
CA GLY A 370 -12.46 21.19 -11.66
C GLY A 370 -13.53 20.13 -11.50
N SER A 371 -13.24 18.91 -11.94
CA SER A 371 -14.12 17.74 -11.84
C SER A 371 -14.14 17.07 -10.45
N TYR A 372 -13.31 17.51 -9.52
CA TYR A 372 -13.20 16.91 -8.18
C TYR A 372 -14.52 16.97 -7.40
N ASN A 373 -14.87 15.86 -6.76
CA ASN A 373 -15.93 15.82 -5.76
C ASN A 373 -15.50 16.55 -4.45
N ALA A 374 -16.45 16.72 -3.53
CA ALA A 374 -16.18 17.45 -2.29
C ALA A 374 -15.06 16.86 -1.42
N LEU A 375 -14.96 15.51 -1.38
CA LEU A 375 -13.89 14.84 -0.63
C LEU A 375 -12.52 15.07 -1.28
N GLN A 376 -12.43 14.99 -2.61
CA GLN A 376 -11.19 15.26 -3.32
C GLN A 376 -10.73 16.71 -3.13
N LYS A 377 -11.64 17.70 -3.24
CA LYS A 377 -11.33 19.12 -3.00
C LYS A 377 -10.80 19.34 -1.59
N LYS A 378 -11.50 18.82 -0.59
CA LYS A 378 -11.07 18.90 0.81
C LYS A 378 -9.75 18.18 1.08
N SER A 379 -9.50 17.06 0.39
CA SER A 379 -8.24 16.33 0.46
C SER A 379 -7.07 17.12 -0.14
N ALA A 380 -7.28 17.75 -1.28
CA ALA A 380 -6.28 18.63 -1.90
C ALA A 380 -5.95 19.83 -1.01
N GLU A 381 -6.97 20.45 -0.37
CA GLU A 381 -6.78 21.53 0.60
C GLU A 381 -6.00 21.06 1.82
N LEU A 382 -6.32 19.86 2.37
CA LEU A 382 -5.61 19.29 3.51
C LEU A 382 -4.12 19.06 3.18
N ILE A 383 -3.82 18.47 2.02
CA ILE A 383 -2.43 18.25 1.56
C ILE A 383 -1.71 19.58 1.36
N ALA A 384 -2.35 20.55 0.70
CA ALA A 384 -1.75 21.85 0.42
C ALA A 384 -1.47 22.68 1.68
N SER A 385 -2.26 22.50 2.74
CA SER A 385 -2.08 23.19 4.03
C SER A 385 -1.03 22.54 4.93
N ALA A 386 -0.57 21.33 4.62
CA ALA A 386 0.37 20.60 5.43
C ALA A 386 1.77 21.23 5.36
N LYS A 387 2.41 21.39 6.52
CA LYS A 387 3.82 21.76 6.63
C LYS A 387 4.73 20.58 6.28
N HIS A 388 4.31 19.38 6.66
CA HIS A 388 5.02 18.13 6.41
C HIS A 388 4.06 17.07 5.88
N ILE A 389 4.57 16.21 5.00
CA ILE A 389 3.85 15.05 4.48
C ILE A 389 4.66 13.78 4.77
N THR A 390 4.01 12.76 5.32
CA THR A 390 4.55 11.41 5.47
C THR A 390 3.97 10.49 4.40
N GLN A 391 4.72 9.44 4.07
CA GLN A 391 4.31 8.46 3.06
C GLN A 391 3.57 7.26 3.65
N PHE A 392 3.40 7.17 4.94
CA PHE A 392 2.90 6.02 5.70
C PHE A 392 4.02 5.19 6.34
N GLY A 393 3.85 4.73 7.57
CA GLY A 393 4.93 4.09 8.33
C GLY A 393 5.59 2.90 7.65
N ASP A 394 4.86 2.11 6.87
CA ASP A 394 5.42 1.00 6.11
C ASP A 394 6.17 1.43 4.83
N ARG A 395 6.05 2.68 4.42
CA ARG A 395 6.71 3.27 3.24
C ARG A 395 7.86 4.19 3.61
N ASP A 396 7.83 4.71 4.83
CA ASP A 396 8.87 5.56 5.41
C ASP A 396 9.93 4.76 6.18
N SER A 397 9.85 3.42 6.17
CA SER A 397 10.73 2.51 6.89
C SER A 397 11.18 1.32 6.04
N ASP A 398 12.14 0.51 6.56
CA ASP A 398 12.56 -0.73 5.89
C ASP A 398 11.38 -1.70 5.75
N PRO A 399 11.05 -2.15 4.51
CA PRO A 399 9.88 -2.99 4.28
C PRO A 399 9.95 -4.35 4.99
N GLY A 400 11.13 -4.92 5.16
CA GLY A 400 11.32 -6.17 5.89
C GLY A 400 11.10 -5.98 7.38
N PHE A 401 11.62 -4.89 7.97
CA PHE A 401 11.42 -4.55 9.37
C PHE A 401 9.94 -4.35 9.69
N VAL A 402 9.26 -3.53 8.90
CA VAL A 402 7.84 -3.25 9.17
C VAL A 402 6.99 -4.50 8.99
N SER A 403 7.14 -5.23 7.87
CA SER A 403 6.28 -6.37 7.58
C SER A 403 6.51 -7.58 8.49
N THR A 404 7.74 -7.80 8.97
CA THR A 404 8.07 -9.00 9.76
C THR A 404 8.19 -8.76 11.26
N VAL A 405 8.37 -7.51 11.70
CA VAL A 405 8.61 -7.18 13.11
C VAL A 405 7.54 -6.22 13.65
N VAL A 406 7.41 -5.03 13.02
CA VAL A 406 6.58 -3.95 13.57
C VAL A 406 5.10 -4.31 13.48
N LEU A 407 4.59 -4.58 12.28
CA LEU A 407 3.17 -4.85 12.05
C LEU A 407 2.65 -6.07 12.84
N PRO A 408 3.30 -7.25 12.80
CA PRO A 408 2.85 -8.38 13.60
C PRO A 408 2.89 -8.09 15.11
N GLY A 409 3.89 -7.33 15.56
CA GLY A 409 4.01 -6.94 16.96
C GLY A 409 2.89 -6.00 17.41
N LEU A 410 2.64 -4.94 16.66
CA LEU A 410 1.57 -3.98 16.94
C LEU A 410 0.18 -4.61 16.86
N ALA A 411 -0.08 -5.45 15.84
CA ALA A 411 -1.36 -6.13 15.68
C ALA A 411 -1.64 -7.10 16.84
N GLN A 412 -0.62 -7.86 17.27
CA GLN A 412 -0.73 -8.74 18.43
C GLN A 412 -0.99 -7.96 19.71
N TRP A 413 -0.25 -6.86 19.93
CA TRP A 413 -0.41 -6.00 21.10
C TRP A 413 -1.79 -5.35 21.15
N LEU A 414 -2.29 -4.87 20.01
CA LEU A 414 -3.59 -4.22 19.93
C LEU A 414 -4.76 -5.17 20.28
N GLY A 415 -4.56 -6.49 20.14
CA GLY A 415 -5.50 -7.50 20.58
C GLY A 415 -5.67 -7.55 22.11
N HIS A 416 -4.61 -7.26 22.87
CA HIS A 416 -4.58 -7.23 24.34
C HIS A 416 -3.59 -6.15 24.82
N PRO A 417 -3.96 -4.85 24.72
CA PRO A 417 -3.03 -3.77 25.01
C PRO A 417 -2.61 -3.72 26.48
N ASP A 418 -1.31 -3.81 26.71
CA ASP A 418 -0.66 -3.59 28.00
C ASP A 418 0.16 -2.28 27.98
N ASP A 419 1.20 -2.13 28.80
CA ASP A 419 2.06 -0.96 28.82
C ASP A 419 3.03 -0.88 27.61
N GLY A 420 3.00 -1.86 26.71
CA GLY A 420 3.81 -1.92 25.52
C GLY A 420 5.31 -2.16 25.72
N SER A 421 5.80 -2.26 26.98
CA SER A 421 7.22 -2.39 27.27
C SER A 421 7.87 -3.61 26.65
N ALA A 422 7.19 -4.75 26.73
CA ALA A 422 7.68 -6.00 26.15
C ALA A 422 7.70 -5.94 24.62
N LEU A 423 6.67 -5.37 24.00
CA LEU A 423 6.58 -5.14 22.58
C LEU A 423 7.74 -4.27 22.09
N LEU A 424 7.94 -3.09 22.69
CA LEU A 424 8.98 -2.15 22.27
C LEU A 424 10.38 -2.75 22.40
N LYS A 425 10.67 -3.50 23.47
CA LYS A 425 11.92 -4.25 23.61
C LYS A 425 12.09 -5.32 22.53
N LYS A 426 11.02 -6.04 22.19
CA LYS A 426 11.04 -7.05 21.12
C LYS A 426 11.33 -6.42 19.76
N ILE A 427 10.68 -5.31 19.42
CA ILE A 427 10.91 -4.59 18.16
C ILE A 427 12.36 -4.08 18.13
N GLU A 428 12.83 -3.41 19.19
CA GLU A 428 14.18 -2.88 19.28
C GLU A 428 15.25 -3.95 19.09
N SER A 429 15.07 -5.12 19.70
CA SER A 429 16.03 -6.23 19.60
C SER A 429 16.21 -6.76 18.16
N GLN A 430 15.28 -6.47 17.27
CA GLN A 430 15.34 -6.86 15.86
C GLN A 430 15.86 -5.74 14.95
N ARG A 431 15.81 -4.47 15.39
CA ARG A 431 16.09 -3.29 14.57
C ARG A 431 17.44 -3.35 13.85
N SER A 432 18.50 -3.74 14.55
CA SER A 432 19.88 -3.80 14.00
C SER A 432 20.04 -4.80 12.84
N ARG A 433 19.07 -5.69 12.61
CA ARG A 433 19.11 -6.61 11.47
C ARG A 433 18.72 -5.95 10.15
N PHE A 434 18.03 -4.81 10.22
CA PHE A 434 17.47 -4.11 9.07
C PHE A 434 18.15 -2.76 8.83
N PHE A 435 18.53 -2.08 9.90
CA PHE A 435 19.22 -0.81 9.85
C PHE A 435 20.67 -1.01 10.30
N THR A 436 21.55 -1.26 9.34
CA THR A 436 23.00 -1.26 9.58
C THR A 436 23.49 0.18 9.55
N ALA A 437 24.29 0.55 10.55
CA ALA A 437 24.94 1.85 10.62
C ALA A 437 25.87 2.10 9.44
#